data_c24a8fc0bddc8abcea5d400f52d6746c
#
_entry.id   c24a8fc0bddc8abcea5d400f52d6746c
#
_cell.length_a   1.000
_cell.length_b   1.000
_cell.length_c   1.000
_cell.angle_alpha   90.00
_cell.angle_beta   90.00
_cell.angle_gamma   90.00
#
_symmetry.space_group_name_H-M   'P 1'
#
loop_
_entity.id
_entity.type
_entity.pdbx_description
1 polymer ?
#
loop_
_entity_poly.entity_id
_entity_poly.type
_entity_poly.pdbx_seq_one_letter_code
_entity_poly.pdbx_strand_id
1 'polypeptide(L)'
;IENLMLDITGKWQRGEELPEDSILQNFVKYHKMVADFDAREAAGVAPAMPLINEIKALSSFEDYTSKLAAFELAGKPNLMPFGVSPDFMNAQMNVLWGEALSLILPDTTYYEEGNEKGPELLAIWRQMMEKLLPKFDFSEAEIKDILDKVIAADAELAKYVLSNEEKSEYNKLYHPYEWADFKALVPELPLDAFFTEVIGQTPDKIIVPEERFWKEFAPKFYSATNWESIHAKLKLGAALSWTLFLTEEIRVLSGEYSRTITGIPEPRPKEKAALSLAEVPYSQALGLWYAGEKFSPEAKADVEHKV
;
A
#
# COMPACT_ATOMS: atom_id res chain seq x y z
N ILE A 1 -19.38 -7.17 14.41
CA ILE A 1 -18.02 -7.19 14.98
C ILE A 1 -17.53 -5.75 15.22
N GLU A 2 -17.49 -4.89 14.22
CA GLU A 2 -16.94 -3.53 14.29
C GLU A 2 -17.50 -2.68 15.46
N ASN A 3 -18.83 -2.62 15.63
CA ASN A 3 -19.44 -1.89 16.76
C ASN A 3 -19.06 -2.49 18.11
N LEU A 4 -18.89 -3.81 18.18
CA LEU A 4 -18.41 -4.49 19.37
C LEU A 4 -16.94 -4.11 19.67
N MET A 5 -16.09 -4.05 18.66
CA MET A 5 -14.69 -3.63 18.83
C MET A 5 -14.57 -2.17 19.24
N LEU A 6 -15.45 -1.28 18.73
CA LEU A 6 -15.53 0.11 19.20
C LEU A 6 -15.89 0.21 20.67
N ASP A 7 -16.90 -0.54 21.12
CA ASP A 7 -17.32 -0.56 22.54
C ASP A 7 -16.20 -1.09 23.44
N ILE A 8 -15.58 -2.21 23.05
CA ILE A 8 -14.48 -2.82 23.79
C ILE A 8 -13.27 -1.88 23.86
N THR A 9 -12.87 -1.30 22.74
CA THR A 9 -11.75 -0.35 22.70
C THR A 9 -12.02 0.87 23.55
N GLY A 10 -13.27 1.36 23.56
CA GLY A 10 -13.70 2.45 24.42
C GLY A 10 -13.61 2.10 25.92
N LYS A 11 -13.98 0.87 26.33
CA LYS A 11 -13.80 0.37 27.69
C LYS A 11 -12.33 0.32 28.07
N TRP A 12 -11.49 -0.27 27.21
CA TRP A 12 -10.05 -0.35 27.43
C TRP A 12 -9.38 1.02 27.59
N GLN A 13 -9.81 2.02 26.81
CA GLN A 13 -9.31 3.40 26.94
C GLN A 13 -9.64 4.05 28.29
N ARG A 14 -10.74 3.64 28.92
CA ARG A 14 -11.11 4.08 30.27
C ARG A 14 -10.45 3.24 31.38
N GLY A 15 -9.65 2.24 31.01
CA GLY A 15 -9.02 1.30 31.94
C GLY A 15 -9.97 0.20 32.46
N GLU A 16 -11.14 0.05 31.82
CA GLU A 16 -12.10 -1.00 32.14
C GLU A 16 -11.71 -2.27 31.38
N GLU A 17 -11.55 -3.39 32.07
CA GLU A 17 -11.27 -4.71 31.48
C GLU A 17 -10.05 -4.72 30.52
N LEU A 18 -9.10 -3.78 30.73
CA LEU A 18 -7.90 -3.67 29.89
C LEU A 18 -7.03 -4.92 30.05
N PRO A 19 -6.72 -5.66 28.95
CA PRO A 19 -5.86 -6.82 29.02
C PRO A 19 -4.45 -6.49 29.57
N GLU A 20 -3.84 -7.44 30.27
CA GLU A 20 -2.46 -7.30 30.77
C GLU A 20 -1.42 -7.40 29.62
N ASP A 21 -1.82 -7.92 28.44
CA ASP A 21 -0.97 -8.05 27.29
C ASP A 21 -0.46 -6.69 26.80
N SER A 22 0.86 -6.54 26.72
CA SER A 22 1.51 -5.28 26.38
C SER A 22 1.24 -4.83 24.93
N ILE A 23 1.00 -5.78 24.01
CA ILE A 23 0.69 -5.49 22.59
C ILE A 23 -0.71 -4.88 22.51
N LEU A 24 -1.67 -5.43 23.22
CA LEU A 24 -3.03 -4.88 23.29
C LEU A 24 -3.06 -3.52 23.99
N GLN A 25 -2.23 -3.31 25.01
CA GLN A 25 -2.08 -1.99 25.64
C GLN A 25 -1.48 -0.96 24.65
N ASN A 26 -0.55 -1.38 23.79
CA ASN A 26 0.00 -0.50 22.75
C ASN A 26 -1.04 -0.22 21.66
N PHE A 27 -1.88 -1.19 21.27
CA PHE A 27 -3.04 -0.95 20.41
C PHE A 27 -3.93 0.16 20.97
N VAL A 28 -4.27 0.10 22.26
CA VAL A 28 -5.14 1.12 22.91
C VAL A 28 -4.50 2.51 22.85
N LYS A 29 -3.19 2.62 23.12
CA LYS A 29 -2.45 3.89 23.00
C LYS A 29 -2.46 4.40 21.56
N TYR A 30 -2.22 3.52 20.62
CA TYR A 30 -2.19 3.87 19.19
C TYR A 30 -3.59 4.28 18.71
N HIS A 31 -4.64 3.53 19.06
CA HIS A 31 -6.01 3.93 18.74
C HIS A 31 -6.36 5.30 19.33
N LYS A 32 -5.99 5.57 20.59
CA LYS A 32 -6.21 6.88 21.20
C LYS A 32 -5.54 8.01 20.40
N MET A 33 -4.33 7.77 19.89
CA MET A 33 -3.59 8.73 19.08
C MET A 33 -4.28 8.97 17.72
N VAL A 34 -4.66 7.91 17.00
CA VAL A 34 -5.28 8.06 15.67
C VAL A 34 -6.72 8.55 15.73
N ALA A 35 -7.40 8.38 16.87
CA ALA A 35 -8.76 8.88 17.14
C ALA A 35 -8.79 10.28 17.78
N ASP A 36 -7.64 10.90 18.03
CA ASP A 36 -7.56 12.29 18.52
C ASP A 36 -7.76 13.25 17.31
N PHE A 37 -9.02 13.40 16.92
CA PHE A 37 -9.39 14.23 15.76
C PHE A 37 -9.06 15.69 15.96
N ASP A 38 -9.16 16.22 17.18
CA ASP A 38 -8.84 17.62 17.48
C ASP A 38 -7.34 17.88 17.29
N ALA A 39 -6.49 16.98 17.78
CA ALA A 39 -5.05 17.07 17.54
C ALA A 39 -4.69 16.94 16.05
N ARG A 40 -5.37 16.07 15.31
CA ARG A 40 -5.19 15.92 13.84
C ARG A 40 -5.58 17.17 13.09
N GLU A 41 -6.73 17.78 13.41
CA GLU A 41 -7.17 19.05 12.81
C GLU A 41 -6.19 20.18 13.12
N ALA A 42 -5.70 20.27 14.36
CA ALA A 42 -4.73 21.27 14.76
C ALA A 42 -3.37 21.11 14.06
N ALA A 43 -2.93 19.87 13.82
CA ALA A 43 -1.67 19.57 13.13
C ALA A 43 -1.76 19.82 11.61
N GLY A 44 -2.95 19.71 11.04
CA GLY A 44 -3.15 19.86 9.59
C GLY A 44 -2.28 18.89 8.78
N VAL A 45 -1.56 19.40 7.79
CA VAL A 45 -0.65 18.62 6.93
C VAL A 45 0.79 18.57 7.44
N ALA A 46 1.12 19.29 8.51
CA ALA A 46 2.49 19.42 9.00
C ALA A 46 3.21 18.09 9.24
N PRO A 47 2.55 17.02 9.74
CA PRO A 47 3.19 15.72 9.92
C PRO A 47 3.66 15.05 8.62
N ALA A 48 3.02 15.32 7.49
CA ALA A 48 3.37 14.74 6.17
C ALA A 48 4.52 15.48 5.48
N MET A 49 4.70 16.78 5.79
CA MET A 49 5.63 17.65 5.05
C MET A 49 7.09 17.20 5.09
N PRO A 50 7.65 16.64 6.18
CA PRO A 50 9.02 16.12 6.18
C PRO A 50 9.25 15.06 5.09
N LEU A 51 8.35 14.08 4.96
CA LEU A 51 8.45 13.05 3.93
C LEU A 51 8.29 13.63 2.53
N ILE A 52 7.30 14.50 2.33
CA ILE A 52 7.05 15.15 1.03
C ILE A 52 8.27 15.95 0.58
N ASN A 53 8.88 16.72 1.48
CA ASN A 53 10.07 17.51 1.18
C ASN A 53 11.30 16.60 0.91
N GLU A 54 11.44 15.49 1.63
CA GLU A 54 12.49 14.50 1.37
C GLU A 54 12.36 13.91 -0.03
N ILE A 55 11.14 13.53 -0.43
CA ILE A 55 10.88 13.00 -1.77
C ILE A 55 11.07 14.06 -2.85
N LYS A 56 10.59 15.30 -2.63
CA LYS A 56 10.83 16.43 -3.56
C LYS A 56 12.32 16.72 -3.77
N ALA A 57 13.14 16.49 -2.76
CA ALA A 57 14.58 16.76 -2.80
C ALA A 57 15.41 15.66 -3.50
N LEU A 58 14.82 14.51 -3.85
CA LEU A 58 15.50 13.48 -4.63
C LEU A 58 15.90 14.03 -5.99
N SER A 59 17.18 13.93 -6.33
CA SER A 59 17.77 14.61 -7.49
C SER A 59 17.91 13.71 -8.73
N SER A 60 17.94 12.39 -8.55
CA SER A 60 18.17 11.43 -9.62
C SER A 60 17.72 10.03 -9.25
N PHE A 61 17.66 9.14 -10.24
CA PHE A 61 17.41 7.72 -10.03
C PHE A 61 18.46 7.07 -9.11
N GLU A 62 19.73 7.44 -9.26
CA GLU A 62 20.83 6.96 -8.41
C GLU A 62 20.64 7.43 -6.95
N ASP A 63 20.29 8.72 -6.74
CA ASP A 63 19.98 9.24 -5.41
C ASP A 63 18.81 8.47 -4.75
N TYR A 64 17.76 8.18 -5.50
CA TYR A 64 16.64 7.36 -5.04
C TYR A 64 17.06 5.93 -4.70
N THR A 65 17.74 5.25 -5.63
CA THR A 65 18.13 3.84 -5.44
C THR A 65 19.12 3.64 -4.30
N SER A 66 19.95 4.64 -4.00
CA SER A 66 20.84 4.63 -2.84
C SER A 66 20.10 4.65 -1.49
N LYS A 67 18.81 5.05 -1.47
CA LYS A 67 17.98 5.19 -0.27
C LYS A 67 16.89 4.12 -0.16
N LEU A 68 16.79 3.19 -1.13
CA LEU A 68 15.71 2.20 -1.19
C LEU A 68 15.53 1.41 0.11
N ALA A 69 16.61 0.85 0.65
CA ALA A 69 16.55 0.04 1.85
C ALA A 69 16.13 0.89 3.07
N ALA A 70 16.64 2.10 3.19
CA ALA A 70 16.25 3.01 4.26
C ALA A 70 14.78 3.43 4.15
N PHE A 71 14.25 3.58 2.93
CA PHE A 71 12.83 3.88 2.70
C PHE A 71 11.96 2.69 3.09
N GLU A 72 12.33 1.48 2.69
CA GLU A 72 11.63 0.25 3.03
C GLU A 72 11.58 0.06 4.55
N LEU A 73 12.71 0.11 5.22
CA LEU A 73 12.82 -0.06 6.68
C LEU A 73 12.07 1.01 7.48
N ALA A 74 11.94 2.22 6.91
CA ALA A 74 11.17 3.31 7.52
C ALA A 74 9.69 3.31 7.15
N GLY A 75 9.20 2.35 6.35
CA GLY A 75 7.83 2.29 5.84
C GLY A 75 7.46 3.49 4.96
N LYS A 76 8.45 4.12 4.31
CA LYS A 76 8.24 5.22 3.37
C LYS A 76 7.80 4.67 2.01
N PRO A 77 7.02 5.45 1.24
CA PRO A 77 6.67 5.06 -0.12
C PRO A 77 7.91 4.78 -0.96
N ASN A 78 7.95 3.60 -1.51
CA ASN A 78 8.91 3.20 -2.53
C ASN A 78 8.14 2.43 -3.60
N LEU A 79 8.79 2.13 -4.70
CA LEU A 79 8.16 1.44 -5.83
C LEU A 79 8.71 0.02 -5.97
N MET A 80 9.03 -0.62 -4.83
CA MET A 80 9.54 -2.00 -4.79
C MET A 80 8.42 -2.96 -4.41
N PRO A 81 7.77 -3.62 -5.39
CA PRO A 81 6.62 -4.47 -5.13
C PRO A 81 7.06 -5.88 -4.71
N PHE A 82 7.83 -5.97 -3.63
CA PHE A 82 8.29 -7.23 -3.09
C PHE A 82 7.52 -7.59 -1.81
N GLY A 83 7.28 -8.87 -1.63
CA GLY A 83 6.64 -9.42 -0.44
C GLY A 83 7.21 -10.79 -0.08
N VAL A 84 6.95 -11.22 1.15
CA VAL A 84 7.31 -12.57 1.61
C VAL A 84 6.03 -13.32 1.92
N SER A 85 5.84 -14.47 1.28
CA SER A 85 4.67 -15.32 1.46
C SER A 85 5.06 -16.80 1.35
N PRO A 86 4.22 -17.74 1.81
CA PRO A 86 4.45 -19.16 1.61
C PRO A 86 4.66 -19.51 0.13
N ASP A 87 5.57 -20.42 -0.13
CA ASP A 87 5.76 -21.01 -1.45
C ASP A 87 4.56 -21.91 -1.78
N PHE A 88 3.92 -21.72 -2.95
CA PHE A 88 2.77 -22.53 -3.37
C PHE A 88 3.09 -24.02 -3.47
N MET A 89 4.36 -24.39 -3.72
CA MET A 89 4.81 -25.78 -3.81
C MET A 89 5.26 -26.34 -2.44
N ASN A 90 5.49 -25.48 -1.45
CA ASN A 90 5.87 -25.88 -0.11
C ASN A 90 5.42 -24.82 0.91
N ALA A 91 4.18 -24.93 1.37
CA ALA A 91 3.56 -23.96 2.28
C ALA A 91 4.26 -23.79 3.64
N GLN A 92 5.21 -24.66 3.98
CA GLN A 92 6.02 -24.55 5.21
C GLN A 92 7.23 -23.63 5.03
N MET A 93 7.53 -23.20 3.80
CA MET A 93 8.64 -22.31 3.49
C MET A 93 8.10 -20.98 2.97
N ASN A 94 8.58 -19.90 3.56
CA ASN A 94 8.39 -18.58 3.00
C ASN A 94 9.41 -18.30 1.90
N VAL A 95 8.98 -17.63 0.86
CA VAL A 95 9.80 -17.24 -0.29
C VAL A 95 9.52 -15.80 -0.66
N LEU A 96 10.46 -15.16 -1.31
CA LEU A 96 10.27 -13.82 -1.88
C LEU A 96 9.33 -13.89 -3.09
N TRP A 97 8.41 -12.93 -3.15
CA TRP A 97 7.50 -12.70 -4.28
C TRP A 97 7.78 -11.33 -4.90
N GLY A 98 7.87 -11.29 -6.22
CA GLY A 98 7.98 -10.06 -7.00
C GLY A 98 6.65 -9.78 -7.69
N GLU A 99 5.82 -8.95 -7.07
CA GLU A 99 4.53 -8.51 -7.61
C GLU A 99 4.71 -7.47 -8.71
N ALA A 100 3.63 -7.07 -9.37
CA ALA A 100 3.63 -5.89 -10.23
C ALA A 100 3.18 -4.64 -9.45
N LEU A 101 3.44 -3.46 -10.03
CA LEU A 101 2.87 -2.22 -9.53
C LEU A 101 1.36 -2.19 -9.77
N SER A 102 0.63 -1.58 -8.84
CA SER A 102 -0.82 -1.42 -8.96
C SER A 102 -1.20 -0.36 -9.98
N LEU A 103 -2.33 -0.60 -10.67
CA LEU A 103 -2.96 0.36 -11.58
C LEU A 103 -3.81 1.40 -10.81
N ILE A 104 -4.05 2.53 -11.46
CA ILE A 104 -5.04 3.52 -10.99
C ILE A 104 -6.46 2.97 -11.18
N LEU A 105 -6.75 2.40 -12.34
CA LEU A 105 -8.05 1.82 -12.64
C LEU A 105 -8.16 0.38 -12.09
N PRO A 106 -9.38 -0.12 -11.84
CA PRO A 106 -9.58 -1.40 -11.15
C PRO A 106 -9.06 -2.63 -11.88
N ASP A 107 -8.93 -2.55 -13.21
CA ASP A 107 -8.52 -3.68 -14.06
C ASP A 107 -7.93 -3.17 -15.38
N THR A 108 -7.15 -4.01 -16.06
CA THR A 108 -6.56 -3.73 -17.37
C THR A 108 -7.62 -3.46 -18.43
N THR A 109 -8.80 -4.09 -18.35
CA THR A 109 -9.90 -3.91 -19.28
C THR A 109 -10.44 -2.48 -19.36
N TYR A 110 -10.22 -1.67 -18.31
CA TYR A 110 -10.58 -0.25 -18.31
C TYR A 110 -9.66 0.61 -19.19
N TYR A 111 -8.51 0.09 -19.63
CA TYR A 111 -7.56 0.76 -20.53
C TYR A 111 -7.75 0.35 -22.00
N GLU A 112 -8.65 -0.58 -22.29
CA GLU A 112 -8.92 -1.05 -23.65
C GLU A 112 -9.63 0.00 -24.50
N GLU A 113 -9.35 0.00 -25.79
CA GLU A 113 -10.01 0.86 -26.76
C GLU A 113 -11.53 0.55 -26.77
N GLY A 114 -12.36 1.58 -26.69
CA GLY A 114 -13.82 1.45 -26.65
C GLY A 114 -14.41 1.27 -25.24
N ASN A 115 -13.61 1.16 -24.19
CA ASN A 115 -14.10 1.18 -22.82
C ASN A 115 -14.36 2.64 -22.37
N GLU A 116 -15.65 3.04 -22.32
CA GLU A 116 -16.04 4.40 -21.93
C GLU A 116 -15.88 4.66 -20.42
N LYS A 117 -15.91 3.61 -19.59
CA LYS A 117 -15.79 3.73 -18.12
C LYS A 117 -14.37 4.08 -17.68
N GLY A 118 -13.35 3.61 -18.38
CA GLY A 118 -11.97 3.87 -18.05
C GLY A 118 -11.64 5.37 -18.01
N PRO A 119 -11.87 6.12 -19.10
CA PRO A 119 -11.68 7.57 -19.12
C PRO A 119 -12.53 8.32 -18.08
N GLU A 120 -13.78 7.88 -17.82
CA GLU A 120 -14.66 8.47 -16.81
C GLU A 120 -14.02 8.34 -15.40
N LEU A 121 -13.63 7.12 -15.01
CA LEU A 121 -13.00 6.86 -13.72
C LEU A 121 -11.66 7.58 -13.57
N LEU A 122 -10.86 7.62 -14.62
CA LEU A 122 -9.58 8.33 -14.61
C LEU A 122 -9.77 9.83 -14.44
N ALA A 123 -10.81 10.42 -15.05
CA ALA A 123 -11.15 11.81 -14.85
C ALA A 123 -11.56 12.11 -13.40
N ILE A 124 -12.34 11.24 -12.77
CA ILE A 124 -12.72 11.35 -11.35
C ILE A 124 -11.48 11.27 -10.45
N TRP A 125 -10.61 10.28 -10.69
CA TRP A 125 -9.35 10.16 -9.97
C TRP A 125 -8.49 11.42 -10.10
N ARG A 126 -8.33 11.94 -11.34
CA ARG A 126 -7.56 13.15 -11.60
C ARG A 126 -8.13 14.36 -10.86
N GLN A 127 -9.45 14.58 -10.94
CA GLN A 127 -10.12 15.66 -10.22
C GLN A 127 -9.94 15.59 -8.71
N MET A 128 -9.99 14.38 -8.15
CA MET A 128 -9.70 14.16 -6.73
C MET A 128 -8.27 14.58 -6.39
N MET A 129 -7.27 14.19 -7.20
CA MET A 129 -5.87 14.54 -6.98
C MET A 129 -5.62 16.05 -7.16
N GLU A 130 -6.28 16.71 -8.11
CA GLU A 130 -6.22 18.15 -8.32
C GLU A 130 -6.76 18.95 -7.13
N LYS A 131 -7.69 18.38 -6.34
CA LYS A 131 -8.18 18.97 -5.08
C LYS A 131 -7.26 18.64 -3.90
N LEU A 132 -6.64 17.44 -3.91
CA LEU A 132 -5.87 16.91 -2.79
C LEU A 132 -4.44 17.46 -2.73
N LEU A 133 -3.72 17.44 -3.84
CA LEU A 133 -2.29 17.79 -3.88
C LEU A 133 -1.99 19.25 -3.48
N PRO A 134 -2.85 20.25 -3.75
CA PRO A 134 -2.63 21.62 -3.25
C PRO A 134 -2.54 21.70 -1.72
N LYS A 135 -3.18 20.77 -0.99
CA LYS A 135 -3.12 20.68 0.47
C LYS A 135 -1.69 20.38 0.99
N PHE A 136 -0.84 19.84 0.15
CA PHE A 136 0.55 19.43 0.44
C PHE A 136 1.59 20.37 -0.21
N ASP A 137 1.26 21.62 -0.44
CA ASP A 137 2.14 22.63 -1.02
C ASP A 137 2.73 22.23 -2.39
N PHE A 138 1.93 21.56 -3.23
CA PHE A 138 2.24 21.41 -4.64
C PHE A 138 1.61 22.54 -5.44
N SER A 139 2.39 23.20 -6.29
CA SER A 139 1.89 24.21 -7.22
C SER A 139 1.05 23.58 -8.34
N GLU A 140 0.20 24.37 -8.99
CA GLU A 140 -0.62 23.91 -10.13
C GLU A 140 0.23 23.27 -11.24
N ALA A 141 1.39 23.86 -11.54
CA ALA A 141 2.32 23.32 -12.53
C ALA A 141 2.91 21.97 -12.14
N GLU A 142 3.31 21.81 -10.85
CA GLU A 142 3.79 20.53 -10.33
C GLU A 142 2.68 19.47 -10.34
N ILE A 143 1.46 19.85 -9.96
CA ILE A 143 0.31 18.93 -9.95
C ILE A 143 0.03 18.43 -11.36
N LYS A 144 -0.03 19.34 -12.33
CA LYS A 144 -0.23 18.96 -13.73
C LYS A 144 0.85 18.01 -14.20
N ASP A 145 2.12 18.31 -13.95
CA ASP A 145 3.27 17.49 -14.36
C ASP A 145 3.23 16.10 -13.71
N ILE A 146 2.97 16.04 -12.41
CA ILE A 146 2.85 14.77 -11.66
C ILE A 146 1.72 13.92 -12.26
N LEU A 147 0.54 14.47 -12.42
CA LEU A 147 -0.63 13.72 -12.87
C LEU A 147 -0.46 13.23 -14.32
N ASP A 148 0.06 14.07 -15.20
CA ASP A 148 0.30 13.70 -16.60
C ASP A 148 1.30 12.56 -16.71
N LYS A 149 2.42 12.60 -15.96
CA LYS A 149 3.43 11.54 -15.94
C LYS A 149 2.92 10.25 -15.31
N VAL A 150 2.21 10.36 -14.18
CA VAL A 150 1.66 9.19 -13.48
C VAL A 150 0.61 8.48 -14.33
N ILE A 151 -0.31 9.20 -14.96
CA ILE A 151 -1.34 8.65 -15.84
C ILE A 151 -0.71 8.00 -17.08
N ALA A 152 0.28 8.64 -17.68
CA ALA A 152 0.97 8.07 -18.84
C ALA A 152 1.72 6.77 -18.49
N ALA A 153 2.43 6.76 -17.35
CA ALA A 153 3.11 5.56 -16.87
C ALA A 153 2.15 4.43 -16.49
N ASP A 154 0.97 4.77 -15.97
CA ASP A 154 -0.07 3.84 -15.59
C ASP A 154 -0.74 3.19 -16.81
N ALA A 155 -1.04 3.97 -17.84
CA ALA A 155 -1.56 3.46 -19.11
C ALA A 155 -0.55 2.54 -19.83
N GLU A 156 0.75 2.81 -19.71
CA GLU A 156 1.78 1.92 -20.22
C GLU A 156 1.86 0.64 -19.38
N LEU A 157 1.86 0.74 -18.05
CA LEU A 157 1.88 -0.39 -17.12
C LEU A 157 0.72 -1.37 -17.39
N ALA A 158 -0.48 -0.86 -17.68
CA ALA A 158 -1.66 -1.69 -17.93
C ALA A 158 -1.50 -2.72 -19.05
N LYS A 159 -0.56 -2.51 -19.98
CA LYS A 159 -0.26 -3.45 -21.06
C LYS A 159 0.53 -4.68 -20.60
N TYR A 160 1.14 -4.62 -19.42
CA TYR A 160 2.12 -5.62 -18.95
C TYR A 160 1.71 -6.31 -17.64
N VAL A 161 0.66 -5.85 -16.99
CA VAL A 161 0.10 -6.52 -15.81
C VAL A 161 -1.04 -7.44 -16.19
N LEU A 162 -1.34 -8.40 -15.32
CA LEU A 162 -2.45 -9.34 -15.51
C LEU A 162 -3.79 -8.68 -15.18
N SER A 163 -4.82 -9.02 -15.94
CA SER A 163 -6.21 -8.72 -15.59
C SER A 163 -6.64 -9.51 -14.34
N ASN A 164 -7.76 -9.12 -13.73
CA ASN A 164 -8.34 -9.86 -12.61
C ASN A 164 -8.75 -11.28 -13.00
N GLU A 165 -9.17 -11.50 -14.24
CA GLU A 165 -9.46 -12.82 -14.80
C GLU A 165 -8.19 -13.67 -14.86
N GLU A 166 -7.11 -13.15 -15.45
CA GLU A 166 -5.80 -13.84 -15.52
C GLU A 166 -5.27 -14.17 -14.12
N LYS A 167 -5.42 -13.25 -13.15
CA LYS A 167 -5.01 -13.45 -11.75
C LYS A 167 -5.81 -14.53 -11.02
N SER A 168 -6.98 -14.90 -11.49
CA SER A 168 -7.77 -15.98 -10.92
C SER A 168 -7.24 -17.38 -11.27
N GLU A 169 -6.39 -17.49 -12.27
CA GLU A 169 -5.77 -18.74 -12.72
C GLU A 169 -4.48 -19.04 -11.93
N TYR A 170 -4.60 -19.31 -10.61
CA TYR A 170 -3.47 -19.46 -9.67
C TYR A 170 -2.37 -20.41 -10.14
N ASN A 171 -2.73 -21.45 -10.87
CA ASN A 171 -1.76 -22.41 -11.42
C ASN A 171 -0.82 -21.79 -12.47
N LYS A 172 -1.17 -20.65 -13.05
CA LYS A 172 -0.38 -19.92 -14.04
C LYS A 172 0.46 -18.79 -13.41
N LEU A 173 0.39 -18.60 -12.08
CA LEU A 173 1.09 -17.52 -11.41
C LEU A 173 2.43 -17.96 -10.78
N TYR A 174 2.78 -19.23 -10.90
CA TYR A 174 3.97 -19.75 -10.27
C TYR A 174 5.16 -19.78 -11.26
N HIS A 175 5.94 -18.72 -11.27
CA HIS A 175 7.14 -18.59 -12.09
C HIS A 175 8.37 -18.38 -11.17
N PRO A 176 9.04 -19.45 -10.73
CA PRO A 176 10.24 -19.35 -9.92
C PRO A 176 11.43 -18.93 -10.79
N TYR A 177 12.19 -17.96 -10.30
CA TYR A 177 13.44 -17.49 -10.86
C TYR A 177 14.57 -17.72 -9.87
N GLU A 178 15.71 -18.19 -10.35
CA GLU A 178 16.97 -18.07 -9.64
C GLU A 178 17.29 -16.59 -9.45
N TRP A 179 17.85 -16.23 -8.32
CA TRP A 179 18.08 -14.82 -7.98
C TRP A 179 18.95 -14.08 -9.02
N ALA A 180 19.98 -14.75 -9.53
CA ALA A 180 20.87 -14.17 -10.54
C ALA A 180 20.12 -13.81 -11.84
N ASP A 181 19.19 -14.69 -12.27
CA ASP A 181 18.42 -14.48 -13.50
C ASP A 181 17.40 -13.35 -13.32
N PHE A 182 16.75 -13.29 -12.14
CA PHE A 182 15.82 -12.21 -11.83
C PHE A 182 16.50 -10.83 -11.81
N LYS A 183 17.65 -10.70 -11.14
CA LYS A 183 18.38 -9.43 -11.09
C LYS A 183 18.80 -8.93 -12.46
N ALA A 184 19.11 -9.84 -13.38
CA ALA A 184 19.49 -9.48 -14.74
C ALA A 184 18.36 -8.80 -15.52
N LEU A 185 17.10 -8.94 -15.10
CA LEU A 185 15.96 -8.24 -15.70
C LEU A 185 15.96 -6.74 -15.37
N VAL A 186 16.46 -6.35 -14.20
CA VAL A 186 16.43 -4.95 -13.72
C VAL A 186 17.80 -4.49 -13.20
N PRO A 187 18.80 -4.43 -14.09
CA PRO A 187 20.20 -4.26 -13.71
C PRO A 187 20.52 -2.90 -13.07
N GLU A 188 19.66 -1.89 -13.24
CA GLU A 188 19.83 -0.58 -12.61
C GLU A 188 19.33 -0.53 -11.15
N LEU A 189 18.64 -1.58 -10.66
CA LEU A 189 18.26 -1.68 -9.26
C LEU A 189 19.35 -2.39 -8.44
N PRO A 190 19.80 -1.83 -7.32
CA PRO A 190 20.83 -2.42 -6.46
C PRO A 190 20.23 -3.51 -5.53
N LEU A 191 19.59 -4.54 -6.12
CA LEU A 191 18.76 -5.50 -5.37
C LEU A 191 19.55 -6.30 -4.33
N ASP A 192 20.82 -6.65 -4.58
CA ASP A 192 21.66 -7.36 -3.60
C ASP A 192 21.88 -6.50 -2.34
N ALA A 193 22.23 -5.23 -2.53
CA ALA A 193 22.42 -4.29 -1.43
C ALA A 193 21.09 -4.05 -0.69
N PHE A 194 20.00 -3.85 -1.43
CA PHE A 194 18.67 -3.65 -0.88
C PHE A 194 18.26 -4.82 0.04
N PHE A 195 18.28 -6.05 -0.46
CA PHE A 195 17.86 -7.20 0.34
C PHE A 195 18.81 -7.54 1.47
N THR A 196 20.13 -7.36 1.26
CA THR A 196 21.10 -7.54 2.36
C THR A 196 20.81 -6.59 3.54
N GLU A 197 20.42 -5.35 3.24
CA GLU A 197 20.11 -4.36 4.29
C GLU A 197 18.72 -4.61 4.92
N VAL A 198 17.71 -4.97 4.13
CA VAL A 198 16.33 -5.12 4.60
C VAL A 198 16.10 -6.44 5.34
N ILE A 199 16.63 -7.56 4.83
CA ILE A 199 16.39 -8.91 5.39
C ILE A 199 17.66 -9.64 5.84
N GLY A 200 18.82 -9.00 5.77
CA GLY A 200 20.09 -9.53 6.25
C GLY A 200 20.79 -10.51 5.29
N GLN A 201 20.21 -10.79 4.14
CA GLN A 201 20.77 -11.71 3.12
C GLN A 201 20.21 -11.44 1.73
N THR A 202 20.89 -11.94 0.69
CA THR A 202 20.29 -12.00 -0.65
C THR A 202 19.38 -13.23 -0.73
N PRO A 203 18.22 -13.14 -1.43
CA PRO A 203 17.39 -14.31 -1.70
C PRO A 203 18.10 -15.34 -2.58
N ASP A 204 17.77 -16.61 -2.47
CA ASP A 204 18.23 -17.65 -3.40
C ASP A 204 17.35 -17.66 -4.66
N LYS A 205 16.03 -17.49 -4.45
CA LYS A 205 15.02 -17.50 -5.52
C LYS A 205 13.93 -16.48 -5.23
N ILE A 206 13.16 -16.16 -6.28
CA ILE A 206 11.97 -15.31 -6.22
C ILE A 206 10.86 -15.93 -7.07
N ILE A 207 9.61 -15.82 -6.63
CA ILE A 207 8.44 -16.16 -7.44
C ILE A 207 7.88 -14.89 -8.06
N VAL A 208 7.62 -14.93 -9.36
CA VAL A 208 7.16 -13.77 -10.14
C VAL A 208 5.81 -14.11 -10.78
N PRO A 209 4.68 -13.68 -10.18
CA PRO A 209 3.36 -13.94 -10.76
C PRO A 209 3.16 -13.28 -12.12
N GLU A 210 3.65 -12.07 -12.27
CA GLU A 210 3.45 -11.23 -13.46
C GLU A 210 4.74 -11.07 -14.28
N GLU A 211 5.13 -12.15 -15.00
CA GLU A 211 6.38 -12.16 -15.77
C GLU A 211 6.48 -11.05 -16.80
N ARG A 212 5.37 -10.69 -17.50
CA ARG A 212 5.35 -9.61 -18.50
C ARG A 212 5.80 -8.29 -17.89
N PHE A 213 5.34 -7.98 -16.66
CA PHE A 213 5.77 -6.79 -15.95
C PHE A 213 7.29 -6.76 -15.76
N TRP A 214 7.88 -7.83 -15.23
CA TRP A 214 9.31 -7.87 -14.91
C TRP A 214 10.21 -8.00 -16.13
N LYS A 215 9.75 -8.65 -17.22
CA LYS A 215 10.52 -8.83 -18.45
C LYS A 215 10.47 -7.63 -19.39
N GLU A 216 9.35 -6.91 -19.45
CA GLU A 216 9.11 -5.95 -20.52
C GLU A 216 8.90 -4.52 -20.04
N PHE A 217 8.25 -4.32 -18.89
CA PHE A 217 8.00 -3.00 -18.32
C PHE A 217 9.06 -2.58 -17.31
N ALA A 218 9.35 -3.40 -16.31
CA ALA A 218 10.25 -3.08 -15.21
C ALA A 218 11.66 -2.66 -15.67
N PRO A 219 12.30 -3.28 -16.68
CA PRO A 219 13.61 -2.85 -17.17
C PRO A 219 13.64 -1.42 -17.72
N LYS A 220 12.53 -0.98 -18.31
CA LYS A 220 12.40 0.38 -18.85
C LYS A 220 11.97 1.36 -17.76
N PHE A 221 11.09 0.90 -16.87
CA PHE A 221 10.56 1.72 -15.79
C PHE A 221 11.62 2.04 -14.75
N TYR A 222 12.31 1.02 -14.21
CA TYR A 222 13.37 1.20 -13.22
C TYR A 222 14.71 1.55 -13.89
N SER A 223 14.76 2.73 -14.48
CA SER A 223 15.94 3.22 -15.18
C SER A 223 16.14 4.72 -14.96
N ALA A 224 17.39 5.17 -15.06
CA ALA A 224 17.73 6.58 -14.96
C ALA A 224 17.01 7.43 -16.03
N THR A 225 16.76 6.87 -17.20
CA THR A 225 16.06 7.56 -18.30
C THR A 225 14.57 7.80 -18.01
N ASN A 226 13.97 7.05 -17.09
CA ASN A 226 12.57 7.19 -16.70
C ASN A 226 12.41 7.88 -15.32
N TRP A 227 13.47 8.49 -14.79
CA TRP A 227 13.50 9.11 -13.49
C TRP A 227 12.30 10.04 -13.22
N GLU A 228 11.94 10.86 -14.19
CA GLU A 228 10.86 11.82 -14.05
C GLU A 228 9.50 11.18 -13.73
N SER A 229 9.18 10.02 -14.34
CA SER A 229 7.95 9.27 -14.07
C SER A 229 8.00 8.61 -12.70
N ILE A 230 9.15 8.04 -12.33
CA ILE A 230 9.39 7.45 -11.01
C ILE A 230 9.22 8.51 -9.94
N HIS A 231 9.87 9.67 -10.09
CA HIS A 231 9.81 10.76 -9.12
C HIS A 231 8.39 11.32 -8.97
N ALA A 232 7.63 11.43 -10.08
CA ALA A 232 6.22 11.81 -10.03
C ALA A 232 5.38 10.81 -9.21
N LYS A 233 5.57 9.49 -9.43
CA LYS A 233 4.89 8.44 -8.63
C LYS A 233 5.29 8.48 -7.16
N LEU A 234 6.55 8.74 -6.85
CA LEU A 234 7.03 8.88 -5.46
C LEU A 234 6.42 10.10 -4.76
N LYS A 235 6.36 11.26 -5.43
CA LYS A 235 5.70 12.48 -4.89
C LYS A 235 4.24 12.23 -4.59
N LEU A 236 3.53 11.59 -5.51
CA LEU A 236 2.13 11.22 -5.31
C LEU A 236 1.98 10.24 -4.15
N GLY A 237 2.80 9.19 -4.11
CA GLY A 237 2.81 8.19 -3.04
C GLY A 237 3.07 8.81 -1.67
N ALA A 238 4.00 9.78 -1.56
CA ALA A 238 4.28 10.48 -0.32
C ALA A 238 3.07 11.26 0.21
N ALA A 239 2.33 11.95 -0.67
CA ALA A 239 1.11 12.63 -0.26
C ALA A 239 0.02 11.64 0.17
N LEU A 240 -0.21 10.58 -0.63
CA LEU A 240 -1.27 9.60 -0.37
C LEU A 240 -1.04 8.78 0.90
N SER A 241 0.22 8.47 1.26
CA SER A 241 0.54 7.67 2.45
C SER A 241 0.08 8.28 3.77
N TRP A 242 -0.13 9.60 3.80
CA TRP A 242 -0.54 10.33 5.01
C TRP A 242 -2.04 10.63 5.10
N THR A 243 -2.79 10.49 4.01
CA THR A 243 -4.19 10.99 3.93
C THR A 243 -5.11 10.44 5.01
N LEU A 244 -4.91 9.20 5.45
CA LEU A 244 -5.73 8.57 6.49
C LEU A 244 -5.40 9.08 7.91
N PHE A 245 -4.24 9.72 8.10
CA PHE A 245 -3.74 10.18 9.41
C PHE A 245 -3.92 11.68 9.63
N LEU A 246 -4.27 12.45 8.59
CA LEU A 246 -4.41 13.90 8.64
C LEU A 246 -5.84 14.34 8.97
N THR A 247 -6.23 15.54 8.55
CA THR A 247 -7.56 16.11 8.81
C THR A 247 -8.69 15.25 8.23
N GLU A 248 -9.88 15.39 8.79
CA GLU A 248 -11.07 14.68 8.30
C GLU A 248 -11.39 15.09 6.84
N GLU A 249 -11.19 16.36 6.48
CA GLU A 249 -11.34 16.84 5.11
C GLU A 249 -10.45 16.06 4.14
N ILE A 250 -9.17 15.90 4.46
CA ILE A 250 -8.19 15.17 3.62
C ILE A 250 -8.56 13.69 3.52
N ARG A 251 -8.91 13.07 4.65
CA ARG A 251 -9.33 11.67 4.69
C ARG A 251 -10.55 11.40 3.80
N VAL A 252 -11.57 12.24 3.90
CA VAL A 252 -12.80 12.11 3.11
C VAL A 252 -12.52 12.36 1.63
N LEU A 253 -11.76 13.41 1.31
CA LEU A 253 -11.39 13.75 -0.05
C LEU A 253 -10.60 12.62 -0.73
N SER A 254 -9.57 12.08 -0.07
CA SER A 254 -8.74 11.00 -0.63
C SER A 254 -9.50 9.71 -0.93
N GLY A 255 -10.66 9.50 -0.32
CA GLY A 255 -11.53 8.36 -0.57
C GLY A 255 -12.58 8.55 -1.67
N GLU A 256 -12.66 9.72 -2.32
CA GLU A 256 -13.70 10.04 -3.31
C GLU A 256 -13.71 9.03 -4.48
N TYR A 257 -12.55 8.74 -5.04
CA TYR A 257 -12.39 7.77 -6.12
C TYR A 257 -12.80 6.35 -5.71
N SER A 258 -12.33 5.87 -4.56
CA SER A 258 -12.68 4.54 -4.05
C SER A 258 -14.19 4.39 -3.80
N ARG A 259 -14.83 5.42 -3.26
CA ARG A 259 -16.28 5.43 -3.07
C ARG A 259 -17.04 5.35 -4.38
N THR A 260 -16.55 6.00 -5.42
CA THR A 260 -17.15 5.93 -6.77
C THR A 260 -17.06 4.50 -7.32
N ILE A 261 -15.91 3.85 -7.23
CA ILE A 261 -15.72 2.46 -7.71
C ILE A 261 -16.62 1.48 -6.95
N THR A 262 -16.71 1.63 -5.62
CA THR A 262 -17.46 0.70 -4.77
C THR A 262 -18.97 0.98 -4.76
N GLY A 263 -19.41 2.10 -5.31
CA GLY A 263 -20.81 2.53 -5.28
C GLY A 263 -21.32 2.90 -3.87
N ILE A 264 -20.42 3.19 -2.94
CA ILE A 264 -20.72 3.58 -1.56
C ILE A 264 -20.47 5.08 -1.43
N PRO A 265 -21.49 5.96 -1.57
CA PRO A 265 -21.27 7.41 -1.63
C PRO A 265 -20.84 8.02 -0.30
N GLU A 266 -21.30 7.44 0.81
CA GLU A 266 -21.03 7.98 2.13
C GLU A 266 -19.63 7.63 2.63
N PRO A 267 -18.85 8.59 3.14
CA PRO A 267 -17.58 8.29 3.76
C PRO A 267 -17.80 7.49 5.04
N ARG A 268 -16.90 6.55 5.31
CA ARG A 268 -16.94 5.77 6.56
C ARG A 268 -16.85 6.72 7.76
N PRO A 269 -17.70 6.53 8.81
CA PRO A 269 -17.63 7.33 10.04
C PRO A 269 -16.20 7.37 10.59
N LYS A 270 -15.76 8.55 11.04
CA LYS A 270 -14.36 8.78 11.42
C LYS A 270 -13.88 7.87 12.56
N GLU A 271 -14.75 7.56 13.52
CA GLU A 271 -14.45 6.65 14.64
C GLU A 271 -14.18 5.22 14.15
N LYS A 272 -14.97 4.75 13.18
CA LYS A 272 -14.78 3.44 12.55
C LYS A 272 -13.53 3.40 11.68
N ALA A 273 -13.24 4.49 10.98
CA ALA A 273 -12.03 4.62 10.19
C ALA A 273 -10.77 4.61 11.08
N ALA A 274 -10.80 5.32 12.21
CA ALA A 274 -9.72 5.33 13.19
C ALA A 274 -9.50 3.95 13.83
N LEU A 275 -10.59 3.23 14.16
CA LEU A 275 -10.48 1.85 14.65
C LEU A 275 -9.78 0.95 13.64
N SER A 276 -10.26 0.92 12.38
CA SER A 276 -9.64 0.09 11.36
C SER A 276 -8.18 0.44 11.10
N LEU A 277 -7.83 1.73 11.11
CA LEU A 277 -6.46 2.16 10.97
C LEU A 277 -5.58 1.64 12.11
N ALA A 278 -6.12 1.63 13.34
CA ALA A 278 -5.42 1.11 14.51
C ALA A 278 -5.33 -0.41 14.53
N GLU A 279 -6.32 -1.13 13.99
CA GLU A 279 -6.36 -2.59 13.98
C GLU A 279 -5.30 -3.21 13.06
N VAL A 280 -4.94 -2.55 11.96
CA VAL A 280 -4.02 -3.11 10.94
C VAL A 280 -2.70 -3.61 11.56
N PRO A 281 -1.89 -2.82 12.29
CA PRO A 281 -0.63 -3.29 12.85
C PRO A 281 -0.78 -4.25 14.03
N TYR A 282 -1.98 -4.39 14.58
CA TYR A 282 -2.27 -5.23 15.75
C TYR A 282 -3.22 -6.40 15.45
N SER A 283 -3.49 -6.65 14.18
CA SER A 283 -4.51 -7.62 13.72
C SER A 283 -4.33 -9.02 14.30
N GLN A 284 -3.10 -9.52 14.40
CA GLN A 284 -2.82 -10.84 14.98
C GLN A 284 -3.14 -10.88 16.49
N ALA A 285 -2.68 -9.90 17.26
CA ALA A 285 -2.93 -9.87 18.70
C ALA A 285 -4.42 -9.71 19.01
N LEU A 286 -5.12 -8.83 18.27
CA LEU A 286 -6.56 -8.66 18.38
C LEU A 286 -7.32 -9.92 17.97
N GLY A 287 -6.88 -10.61 16.91
CA GLY A 287 -7.46 -11.87 16.47
C GLY A 287 -7.31 -12.98 17.52
N LEU A 288 -6.13 -13.12 18.10
CA LEU A 288 -5.88 -14.11 19.18
C LEU A 288 -6.71 -13.79 20.42
N TRP A 289 -6.76 -12.53 20.85
CA TRP A 289 -7.60 -12.10 21.96
C TRP A 289 -9.08 -12.39 21.68
N TYR A 290 -9.59 -11.98 20.50
CA TYR A 290 -10.98 -12.19 20.11
C TYR A 290 -11.36 -13.66 20.07
N ALA A 291 -10.52 -14.50 19.49
CA ALA A 291 -10.74 -15.95 19.47
C ALA A 291 -10.68 -16.56 20.89
N GLY A 292 -9.79 -16.03 21.76
CA GLY A 292 -9.70 -16.43 23.16
C GLY A 292 -10.98 -16.17 23.93
N GLU A 293 -11.50 -14.95 23.82
CA GLU A 293 -12.62 -14.44 24.63
C GLU A 293 -14.01 -14.76 24.07
N LYS A 294 -14.14 -14.88 22.75
CA LYS A 294 -15.45 -14.91 22.06
C LYS A 294 -15.78 -16.25 21.41
N PHE A 295 -14.81 -17.10 21.18
CA PHE A 295 -15.06 -18.43 20.61
C PHE A 295 -15.22 -19.48 21.71
N SER A 296 -16.30 -20.25 21.63
CA SER A 296 -16.47 -21.41 22.52
C SER A 296 -15.42 -22.49 22.20
N PRO A 297 -15.14 -23.41 23.15
CA PRO A 297 -14.26 -24.55 22.89
C PRO A 297 -14.71 -25.39 21.69
N GLU A 298 -16.03 -25.53 21.50
CA GLU A 298 -16.62 -26.27 20.37
C GLU A 298 -16.33 -25.56 19.03
N ALA A 299 -16.47 -24.22 19.00
CA ALA A 299 -16.17 -23.42 17.80
C ALA A 299 -14.68 -23.49 17.43
N LYS A 300 -13.79 -23.50 18.43
CA LYS A 300 -12.34 -23.68 18.21
C LYS A 300 -12.02 -25.06 17.62
N ALA A 301 -12.59 -26.11 18.22
CA ALA A 301 -12.40 -27.48 17.73
C ALA A 301 -12.96 -27.70 16.31
N ASP A 302 -14.09 -27.06 15.97
CA ASP A 302 -14.68 -27.15 14.61
C ASP A 302 -13.78 -26.50 13.54
N VAL A 303 -13.09 -25.43 13.87
CA VAL A 303 -12.10 -24.81 12.97
C VAL A 303 -10.86 -25.67 12.80
N GLU A 304 -10.31 -26.24 13.89
CA GLU A 304 -9.15 -27.14 13.85
C GLU A 304 -9.38 -28.39 13.01
N HIS A 305 -10.64 -28.87 12.93
CA HIS A 305 -10.99 -30.03 12.08
C HIS A 305 -11.19 -29.69 10.60
N LYS A 306 -11.34 -28.41 10.23
CA LYS A 306 -11.61 -27.97 8.85
C LYS A 306 -10.39 -27.39 8.13
N VAL A 307 -9.28 -27.20 8.83
CA VAL A 307 -7.99 -26.77 8.31
C VAL A 307 -7.02 -27.95 8.25
#